data_43756b560244768eddd840f0459af5b8
#
_entry.id   43756b560244768eddd840f0459af5b8
#
_cell.length_a   1.000
_cell.length_b   1.000
_cell.length_c   1.000
_cell.angle_alpha   90.00
_cell.angle_beta   90.00
_cell.angle_gamma   90.00
#
_symmetry.space_group_name_H-M   'P 1'
#
loop_
_entity.id
_entity.type
_entity.pdbx_description
1 polymer ?
#
loop_
_entity_poly.entity_id
_entity_poly.type
_entity_poly.pdbx_seq_one_letter_code
_entity_poly.pdbx_strand_id
1 'polypeptide(L)'
;MSALTRRALLAATAATAAAHALPALAAAPYTFKHGTFEVTIVSDGHLVLPTTFLGQDGPPDERAALLKAAGQTGETYQSPTNITLVRSGADLILIDMGSGDRFMPTAGKLWDNLKSAGIDKSTITKVIFTHGHPDHLWGAVDELDDLVLPKATFHVADTEWNFWQGDDAVRGLPAERAGFVTGARRNYAAIKERVKMFKAGEEIVAGLAAVATPGHTQGHVAVALSGGDGLIVGGDVLTHPLISFAHPEWRPLADHVPDQAADTRRKLLDRLATDRSKLIGFHLPYPGVGSVERKDGAYRFVAAA
;
A
#
# COMPACT_ATOMS: atom_id res chain seq x y z
N MET A 1 48.25 -59.73 22.13
CA MET A 1 48.06 -59.24 23.50
C MET A 1 47.92 -57.78 23.53
N SER A 2 46.91 -57.38 24.26
CA SER A 2 46.61 -56.04 24.79
C SER A 2 46.05 -55.07 23.76
N ALA A 3 44.88 -54.86 23.86
CA ALA A 3 43.90 -54.27 24.77
C ALA A 3 43.42 -52.91 24.19
N LEU A 4 42.23 -53.00 23.77
CA LEU A 4 41.34 -51.84 23.51
C LEU A 4 41.26 -50.91 24.71
N THR A 5 41.41 -49.65 24.51
CA THR A 5 40.80 -48.68 25.43
C THR A 5 39.84 -47.78 24.71
N ARG A 6 38.69 -47.80 25.29
CA ARG A 6 37.48 -47.07 24.97
C ARG A 6 37.66 -45.59 25.25
N ARG A 7 36.90 -44.82 24.49
CA ARG A 7 36.27 -43.54 24.85
C ARG A 7 37.06 -42.27 24.69
N ALA A 8 36.61 -41.53 23.74
CA ALA A 8 36.11 -40.20 24.03
C ALA A 8 34.98 -39.85 23.05
N LEU A 9 33.75 -40.13 23.45
CA LEU A 9 32.58 -39.50 22.88
C LEU A 9 32.58 -38.06 23.39
N LEU A 10 33.09 -37.14 22.62
CA LEU A 10 32.87 -35.72 22.84
C LEU A 10 31.51 -35.38 22.21
N ALA A 11 30.50 -35.27 23.07
CA ALA A 11 29.24 -34.65 22.76
C ALA A 11 29.49 -33.15 22.46
N ALA A 12 29.59 -32.79 21.19
CA ALA A 12 29.49 -31.40 20.79
C ALA A 12 28.01 -31.02 20.87
N THR A 13 27.59 -30.46 21.99
CA THR A 13 26.35 -29.71 22.09
C THR A 13 26.49 -28.47 21.22
N ALA A 14 25.98 -28.55 20.01
CA ALA A 14 25.74 -27.36 19.18
C ALA A 14 24.68 -26.51 19.90
N ALA A 15 25.13 -25.51 20.63
CA ALA A 15 24.25 -24.42 21.06
C ALA A 15 23.86 -23.65 19.79
N THR A 16 22.68 -23.97 19.24
CA THR A 16 22.01 -23.10 18.27
C THR A 16 21.65 -21.81 19.01
N ALA A 17 22.53 -20.83 18.90
CA ALA A 17 22.15 -19.45 19.22
C ALA A 17 21.02 -19.09 18.28
N ALA A 18 19.77 -19.14 18.78
CA ALA A 18 18.67 -18.51 18.14
C ALA A 18 19.01 -17.01 18.14
N ALA A 19 19.47 -16.52 16.99
CA ALA A 19 19.56 -15.10 16.75
C ALA A 19 18.12 -14.58 16.83
N HIS A 20 17.75 -14.05 17.99
CA HIS A 20 16.57 -13.24 18.11
C HIS A 20 16.85 -12.01 17.25
N ALA A 21 16.33 -12.00 16.03
CA ALA A 21 16.28 -10.79 15.24
C ALA A 21 15.57 -9.76 16.12
N LEU A 22 16.31 -8.73 16.53
CA LEU A 22 15.70 -7.57 17.16
C LEU A 22 14.56 -7.13 16.24
N PRO A 23 13.35 -6.86 16.76
CA PRO A 23 12.30 -6.33 15.93
C PRO A 23 12.86 -5.11 15.20
N ALA A 24 12.76 -5.11 13.87
CA ALA A 24 13.15 -3.94 13.10
C ALA A 24 12.42 -2.76 13.73
N LEU A 25 13.18 -1.76 14.21
CA LEU A 25 12.59 -0.54 14.77
C LEU A 25 11.61 -0.02 13.73
N ALA A 26 10.36 0.15 14.14
CA ALA A 26 9.34 0.73 13.29
C ALA A 26 9.91 2.04 12.72
N ALA A 27 9.80 2.24 11.41
CA ALA A 27 10.25 3.47 10.80
C ALA A 27 9.54 4.64 11.49
N ALA A 28 10.30 5.64 11.94
CA ALA A 28 9.71 6.83 12.55
C ALA A 28 8.73 7.49 11.57
N PRO A 29 7.60 8.04 12.03
CA PRO A 29 6.67 8.76 11.17
C PRO A 29 7.37 9.88 10.42
N TYR A 30 7.05 10.03 9.14
CA TYR A 30 7.56 11.12 8.32
C TYR A 30 6.48 12.19 8.18
N THR A 31 6.73 13.40 8.72
CA THR A 31 5.73 14.47 8.74
C THR A 31 6.24 15.69 7.97
N PHE A 32 5.35 16.29 7.17
CA PHE A 32 5.62 17.53 6.44
C PHE A 32 4.36 18.38 6.27
N LYS A 33 4.54 19.64 5.89
CA LYS A 33 3.45 20.56 5.57
C LYS A 33 3.17 20.58 4.07
N HIS A 34 1.88 20.58 3.71
CA HIS A 34 1.41 20.81 2.35
C HIS A 34 0.23 21.78 2.37
N GLY A 35 0.44 23.01 1.90
CA GLY A 35 -0.56 24.06 2.06
C GLY A 35 -0.95 24.25 3.54
N THR A 36 -2.22 24.11 3.84
CA THR A 36 -2.77 24.17 5.20
C THR A 36 -2.78 22.82 5.92
N PHE A 37 -2.41 21.73 5.22
CA PHE A 37 -2.40 20.39 5.78
C PHE A 37 -1.09 20.06 6.47
N GLU A 38 -1.17 19.23 7.51
CA GLU A 38 -0.05 18.47 8.03
C GLU A 38 -0.23 17.03 7.59
N VAL A 39 0.74 16.51 6.84
CA VAL A 39 0.72 15.17 6.28
C VAL A 39 1.74 14.31 7.00
N THR A 40 1.31 13.16 7.50
CA THR A 40 2.17 12.20 8.19
C THR A 40 2.06 10.84 7.53
N ILE A 41 3.21 10.26 7.19
CA ILE A 41 3.28 8.89 6.68
C ILE A 41 3.67 7.95 7.82
N VAL A 42 2.93 6.85 7.93
CA VAL A 42 3.18 5.79 8.92
C VAL A 42 3.24 4.46 8.19
N SER A 43 4.23 3.65 8.50
CA SER A 43 4.34 2.30 7.90
C SER A 43 3.30 1.36 8.50
N ASP A 44 2.65 0.56 7.66
CA ASP A 44 1.89 -0.63 8.07
C ASP A 44 2.74 -1.92 8.00
N GLY A 45 4.04 -1.78 7.69
CA GLY A 45 4.96 -2.88 7.44
C GLY A 45 5.24 -3.06 5.95
N HIS A 46 5.24 -4.29 5.49
CA HIS A 46 5.47 -4.60 4.08
C HIS A 46 4.82 -5.94 3.68
N LEU A 47 4.52 -6.07 2.40
CA LEU A 47 4.12 -7.34 1.79
C LEU A 47 5.38 -8.08 1.32
N VAL A 48 5.35 -9.41 1.35
CA VAL A 48 6.36 -10.27 0.73
C VAL A 48 5.72 -10.90 -0.49
N LEU A 49 6.07 -10.40 -1.66
CA LEU A 49 5.44 -10.78 -2.93
C LEU A 49 6.46 -11.46 -3.85
N PRO A 50 6.03 -12.45 -4.67
CA PRO A 50 6.87 -13.01 -5.71
C PRO A 50 7.28 -11.92 -6.72
N THR A 51 8.53 -11.93 -7.18
CA THR A 51 9.01 -10.99 -8.22
C THR A 51 8.25 -11.15 -9.54
N THR A 52 7.63 -12.33 -9.74
CA THR A 52 6.73 -12.59 -10.88
C THR A 52 5.44 -11.76 -10.85
N PHE A 53 5.11 -11.11 -9.73
CA PHE A 53 3.99 -10.15 -9.66
C PHE A 53 4.23 -8.89 -10.48
N LEU A 54 5.48 -8.57 -10.77
CA LEU A 54 5.89 -7.32 -11.40
C LEU A 54 6.11 -7.51 -12.90
N GLY A 55 5.20 -6.94 -13.73
CA GLY A 55 5.41 -6.79 -15.17
C GLY A 55 5.72 -8.11 -15.90
N GLN A 56 4.88 -9.12 -15.79
CA GLN A 56 5.12 -10.44 -16.42
C GLN A 56 5.21 -10.38 -17.94
N ASP A 57 4.60 -9.40 -18.56
CA ASP A 57 4.59 -9.15 -19.99
C ASP A 57 5.85 -8.42 -20.49
N GLY A 58 6.69 -7.92 -19.56
CA GLY A 58 7.99 -7.35 -19.91
C GLY A 58 9.05 -8.42 -20.22
N PRO A 59 10.10 -8.07 -21.02
CA PRO A 59 11.22 -8.98 -21.29
C PRO A 59 11.88 -9.46 -19.98
N PRO A 60 12.06 -10.78 -19.77
CA PRO A 60 12.56 -11.33 -18.52
C PRO A 60 13.92 -10.75 -18.07
N ASP A 61 14.85 -10.56 -19.01
CA ASP A 61 16.20 -10.05 -18.71
C ASP A 61 16.15 -8.57 -18.30
N GLU A 62 15.32 -7.77 -18.93
CA GLU A 62 15.14 -6.35 -18.60
C GLU A 62 14.48 -6.20 -17.25
N ARG A 63 13.42 -6.97 -16.96
CA ARG A 63 12.79 -7.03 -15.66
C ARG A 63 13.79 -7.43 -14.57
N ALA A 64 14.59 -8.48 -14.80
CA ALA A 64 15.61 -8.92 -13.85
C ALA A 64 16.66 -7.84 -13.60
N ALA A 65 17.07 -7.09 -14.64
CA ALA A 65 18.01 -5.99 -14.49
C ALA A 65 17.43 -4.85 -13.62
N LEU A 66 16.15 -4.48 -13.81
CA LEU A 66 15.46 -3.47 -13.00
C LEU A 66 15.31 -3.91 -11.56
N LEU A 67 14.91 -5.17 -11.30
CA LEU A 67 14.83 -5.73 -9.95
C LEU A 67 16.19 -5.71 -9.25
N LYS A 68 17.24 -6.11 -9.95
CA LYS A 68 18.62 -6.05 -9.43
C LYS A 68 19.04 -4.61 -9.11
N ALA A 69 18.70 -3.66 -9.95
CA ALA A 69 18.98 -2.24 -9.72
C ALA A 69 18.21 -1.68 -8.51
N ALA A 70 17.03 -2.25 -8.19
CA ALA A 70 16.28 -1.97 -6.98
C ALA A 70 16.80 -2.71 -5.72
N GLY A 71 17.90 -3.47 -5.83
CA GLY A 71 18.43 -4.29 -4.75
C GLY A 71 17.64 -5.58 -4.48
N GLN A 72 16.77 -5.99 -5.40
CA GLN A 72 15.88 -7.14 -5.29
C GLN A 72 16.41 -8.28 -6.17
N THR A 73 17.13 -9.21 -5.58
CA THR A 73 17.83 -10.31 -6.31
C THR A 73 17.24 -11.69 -6.04
N GLY A 74 16.22 -11.79 -5.19
CA GLY A 74 15.55 -13.05 -4.82
C GLY A 74 14.33 -13.37 -5.67
N GLU A 75 13.65 -14.45 -5.32
CA GLU A 75 12.37 -14.85 -5.91
C GLU A 75 11.21 -14.01 -5.37
N THR A 76 11.42 -13.32 -4.26
CA THR A 76 10.44 -12.43 -3.63
C THR A 76 11.04 -11.03 -3.43
N TYR A 77 10.17 -10.05 -3.29
CA TYR A 77 10.54 -8.68 -2.90
C TYR A 77 9.65 -8.18 -1.77
N GLN A 78 10.19 -7.22 -1.01
CA GLN A 78 9.44 -6.51 0.03
C GLN A 78 8.77 -5.28 -0.60
N SER A 79 7.46 -5.24 -0.53
CA SER A 79 6.64 -4.11 -0.99
C SER A 79 6.19 -3.33 0.24
N PRO A 80 6.73 -2.13 0.51
CA PRO A 80 6.30 -1.32 1.66
C PRO A 80 4.82 -1.01 1.60
N THR A 81 4.22 -0.74 2.77
CA THR A 81 2.82 -0.29 2.91
C THR A 81 2.81 1.02 3.68
N ASN A 82 2.67 2.13 2.95
CA ASN A 82 2.79 3.50 3.45
C ASN A 82 1.42 4.13 3.64
N ILE A 83 0.97 4.24 4.87
CA ILE A 83 -0.32 4.81 5.20
C ILE A 83 -0.19 6.33 5.41
N THR A 84 -1.13 7.08 4.86
CA THR A 84 -1.12 8.54 4.91
C THR A 84 -2.16 9.07 5.88
N LEU A 85 -1.73 9.91 6.85
CA LEU A 85 -2.61 10.71 7.69
C LEU A 85 -2.55 12.16 7.23
N VAL A 86 -3.70 12.82 7.22
CA VAL A 86 -3.84 14.24 6.88
C VAL A 86 -4.59 14.96 8.00
N ARG A 87 -3.93 15.90 8.63
CA ARG A 87 -4.59 16.84 9.57
C ARG A 87 -5.10 18.04 8.79
N SER A 88 -6.42 18.26 8.87
CA SER A 88 -7.13 19.38 8.24
C SER A 88 -8.03 20.06 9.27
N GLY A 89 -7.58 21.15 9.86
CA GLY A 89 -8.31 21.81 10.95
C GLY A 89 -8.51 20.86 12.15
N ALA A 90 -9.77 20.60 12.50
CA ALA A 90 -10.13 19.69 13.59
C ALA A 90 -10.12 18.20 13.16
N ASP A 91 -10.09 17.91 11.87
CA ASP A 91 -10.12 16.55 11.35
C ASP A 91 -8.72 15.93 11.28
N LEU A 92 -8.64 14.66 11.68
CA LEU A 92 -7.55 13.77 11.36
C LEU A 92 -8.10 12.70 10.41
N ILE A 93 -7.60 12.72 9.19
CA ILE A 93 -8.09 11.90 8.08
C ILE A 93 -7.06 10.83 7.78
N LEU A 94 -7.47 9.58 7.76
CA LEU A 94 -6.64 8.45 7.37
C LEU A 94 -6.96 8.07 5.93
N ILE A 95 -5.95 7.90 5.09
CA ILE A 95 -6.10 7.37 3.73
C ILE A 95 -5.59 5.93 3.76
N ASP A 96 -6.52 4.99 3.60
CA ASP A 96 -6.41 3.54 3.80
C ASP A 96 -6.13 3.14 5.27
N MET A 97 -6.45 1.90 5.63
CA MET A 97 -6.38 1.39 7.00
C MET A 97 -5.37 0.26 7.21
N GLY A 98 -4.57 -0.05 6.18
CA GLY A 98 -3.60 -1.13 6.25
C GLY A 98 -4.22 -2.53 6.19
N SER A 99 -3.39 -3.52 6.46
CA SER A 99 -3.67 -4.95 6.29
C SER A 99 -4.47 -5.57 7.43
N GLY A 100 -4.50 -4.92 8.59
CA GLY A 100 -4.97 -5.59 9.79
C GLY A 100 -4.12 -6.82 10.15
N ASP A 101 -4.70 -7.75 10.87
CA ASP A 101 -4.02 -8.93 11.41
C ASP A 101 -4.19 -10.20 10.55
N ARG A 102 -4.96 -10.13 9.45
CA ARG A 102 -5.43 -11.32 8.70
C ARG A 102 -4.86 -11.45 7.28
N PHE A 103 -3.92 -10.61 6.89
CA PHE A 103 -3.36 -10.68 5.54
C PHE A 103 -1.95 -11.29 5.52
N MET A 104 -0.95 -10.55 5.94
CA MET A 104 0.43 -11.03 5.97
C MET A 104 1.09 -10.72 7.32
N PRO A 105 1.92 -11.62 7.87
CA PRO A 105 2.55 -11.41 9.19
C PRO A 105 3.55 -10.23 9.21
N THR A 106 4.04 -9.82 8.06
CA THR A 106 4.97 -8.70 7.88
C THR A 106 4.29 -7.35 7.75
N ALA A 107 2.96 -7.32 7.56
CA ALA A 107 2.11 -6.13 7.50
C ALA A 107 1.20 -6.04 8.74
N GLY A 108 0.23 -5.13 8.75
CA GLY A 108 -0.71 -4.94 9.88
C GLY A 108 -0.08 -4.29 11.09
N LYS A 109 0.92 -3.43 10.90
CA LYS A 109 1.66 -2.73 11.97
C LYS A 109 1.18 -1.30 12.21
N LEU A 110 0.18 -0.84 11.46
CA LEU A 110 -0.28 0.55 11.50
C LEU A 110 -0.62 1.02 12.90
N TRP A 111 -1.43 0.25 13.63
CA TRP A 111 -1.95 0.68 14.94
C TRP A 111 -0.86 0.74 16.00
N ASP A 112 0.06 -0.20 15.99
CA ASP A 112 1.23 -0.22 16.89
C ASP A 112 2.18 0.93 16.55
N ASN A 113 2.38 1.22 15.27
CA ASN A 113 3.24 2.30 14.81
C ASN A 113 2.65 3.67 15.12
N LEU A 114 1.34 3.88 14.96
CA LEU A 114 0.63 5.09 15.41
C LEU A 114 0.79 5.30 16.91
N LYS A 115 0.54 4.24 17.71
CA LYS A 115 0.69 4.29 19.17
C LYS A 115 2.12 4.65 19.57
N SER A 116 3.12 4.04 18.92
CA SER A 116 4.54 4.31 19.18
C SER A 116 4.93 5.74 18.81
N ALA A 117 4.24 6.32 17.83
CA ALA A 117 4.38 7.72 17.40
C ALA A 117 3.62 8.72 18.29
N GLY A 118 2.92 8.25 19.32
CA GLY A 118 2.08 9.09 20.19
C GLY A 118 0.80 9.58 19.51
N ILE A 119 0.39 8.98 18.40
CA ILE A 119 -0.86 9.31 17.70
C ILE A 119 -1.98 8.41 18.21
N ASP A 120 -2.92 9.00 18.92
CA ASP A 120 -4.11 8.28 19.39
C ASP A 120 -5.08 8.05 18.23
N LYS A 121 -5.28 6.76 17.87
CA LYS A 121 -6.22 6.37 16.81
C LYS A 121 -7.65 6.87 17.05
N SER A 122 -8.06 7.07 18.31
CA SER A 122 -9.41 7.58 18.64
C SER A 122 -9.65 9.01 18.16
N THR A 123 -8.59 9.74 17.78
CA THR A 123 -8.66 11.10 17.22
C THR A 123 -8.89 11.11 15.70
N ILE A 124 -8.79 9.96 15.02
CA ILE A 124 -9.10 9.84 13.61
C ILE A 124 -10.60 9.98 13.40
N THR A 125 -10.99 11.02 12.64
CA THR A 125 -12.41 11.37 12.43
C THR A 125 -12.96 10.84 11.12
N LYS A 126 -12.08 10.65 10.12
CA LYS A 126 -12.46 10.22 8.78
C LYS A 126 -11.45 9.22 8.22
N VAL A 127 -11.95 8.30 7.40
CA VAL A 127 -11.13 7.38 6.60
C VAL A 127 -11.55 7.53 5.14
N ILE A 128 -10.59 7.60 4.23
CA ILE A 128 -10.82 7.55 2.79
C ILE A 128 -10.14 6.30 2.27
N PHE A 129 -10.87 5.40 1.63
CA PHE A 129 -10.29 4.24 0.98
C PHE A 129 -9.98 4.55 -0.48
N THR A 130 -8.76 4.24 -0.91
CA THR A 130 -8.37 4.30 -2.32
C THR A 130 -9.01 3.16 -3.10
N HIS A 131 -9.05 1.97 -2.51
CA HIS A 131 -9.68 0.77 -3.06
C HIS A 131 -9.85 -0.34 -2.00
N GLY A 132 -10.39 -1.50 -2.39
CA GLY A 132 -10.81 -2.56 -1.48
C GLY A 132 -9.86 -3.76 -1.33
N HIS A 133 -8.58 -3.65 -1.69
CA HIS A 133 -7.61 -4.72 -1.48
C HIS A 133 -7.27 -4.91 0.02
N PRO A 134 -6.73 -6.10 0.38
CA PRO A 134 -6.50 -6.46 1.78
C PRO A 134 -5.65 -5.48 2.56
N ASP A 135 -4.57 -5.00 1.98
CA ASP A 135 -3.59 -4.11 2.62
C ASP A 135 -4.04 -2.64 2.72
N HIS A 136 -5.20 -2.31 2.16
CA HIS A 136 -5.83 -1.00 2.25
C HIS A 136 -7.07 -1.00 3.15
N LEU A 137 -7.85 -2.08 3.10
CA LEU A 137 -9.18 -2.14 3.71
C LEU A 137 -9.25 -2.99 4.97
N TRP A 138 -8.45 -4.09 5.10
CA TRP A 138 -8.70 -5.10 6.13
C TRP A 138 -8.34 -4.66 7.55
N GLY A 139 -7.61 -3.55 7.71
CA GLY A 139 -7.43 -2.90 9.01
C GLY A 139 -8.67 -2.19 9.55
N ALA A 140 -9.82 -2.21 8.84
CA ALA A 140 -11.06 -1.58 9.31
C ALA A 140 -11.71 -2.34 10.46
N VAL A 141 -11.52 -3.66 10.54
CA VAL A 141 -11.99 -4.48 11.65
C VAL A 141 -10.82 -5.19 12.34
N ASP A 142 -11.00 -5.52 13.61
CA ASP A 142 -10.05 -6.31 14.39
C ASP A 142 -10.30 -7.83 14.25
N GLU A 143 -9.62 -8.61 15.07
CA GLU A 143 -9.75 -10.07 15.11
C GLU A 143 -11.15 -10.58 15.52
N LEU A 144 -11.94 -9.74 16.19
CA LEU A 144 -13.31 -10.03 16.63
C LEU A 144 -14.37 -9.49 15.65
N ASP A 145 -13.96 -8.93 14.52
CA ASP A 145 -14.80 -8.24 13.52
C ASP A 145 -15.42 -6.92 14.04
N ASP A 146 -14.89 -6.36 15.13
CA ASP A 146 -15.29 -5.06 15.63
C ASP A 146 -14.58 -3.92 14.89
N LEU A 147 -15.27 -2.79 14.69
CA LEU A 147 -14.68 -1.61 14.05
C LEU A 147 -13.52 -1.05 14.87
N VAL A 148 -12.34 -0.98 14.26
CA VAL A 148 -11.15 -0.39 14.89
C VAL A 148 -11.32 1.11 15.15
N LEU A 149 -12.09 1.80 14.31
CA LEU A 149 -12.42 3.23 14.40
C LEU A 149 -13.95 3.44 14.47
N PRO A 150 -14.61 3.09 15.59
CA PRO A 150 -16.07 3.07 15.67
C PRO A 150 -16.72 4.47 15.62
N LYS A 151 -15.92 5.55 15.73
CA LYS A 151 -16.42 6.94 15.65
C LYS A 151 -16.15 7.61 14.32
N ALA A 152 -15.26 7.05 13.49
CA ALA A 152 -14.92 7.63 12.21
C ALA A 152 -16.05 7.52 11.18
N THR A 153 -16.05 8.42 10.20
CA THR A 153 -16.83 8.28 8.97
C THR A 153 -15.92 7.71 7.88
N PHE A 154 -16.41 6.72 7.15
CA PHE A 154 -15.67 6.05 6.09
C PHE A 154 -16.12 6.57 4.73
N HIS A 155 -15.18 6.83 3.83
CA HIS A 155 -15.45 7.32 2.49
C HIS A 155 -14.93 6.30 1.47
N VAL A 156 -15.80 5.87 0.55
CA VAL A 156 -15.51 4.86 -0.48
C VAL A 156 -16.06 5.32 -1.81
N ALA A 157 -15.32 5.14 -2.90
CA ALA A 157 -15.86 5.39 -4.23
C ALA A 157 -17.03 4.44 -4.52
N ASP A 158 -18.13 4.95 -5.06
CA ASP A 158 -19.35 4.17 -5.34
C ASP A 158 -19.08 3.00 -6.30
N THR A 159 -18.23 3.22 -7.31
CA THR A 159 -17.82 2.18 -8.26
C THR A 159 -17.03 1.06 -7.57
N GLU A 160 -16.14 1.40 -6.63
CA GLU A 160 -15.36 0.44 -5.87
C GLU A 160 -16.25 -0.39 -4.92
N TRP A 161 -17.13 0.29 -4.19
CA TRP A 161 -18.10 -0.39 -3.34
C TRP A 161 -18.96 -1.38 -4.12
N ASN A 162 -19.55 -0.92 -5.25
CA ASN A 162 -20.44 -1.72 -6.06
C ASN A 162 -19.72 -2.91 -6.70
N PHE A 163 -18.47 -2.75 -7.12
CA PHE A 163 -17.68 -3.86 -7.64
C PHE A 163 -17.55 -4.99 -6.61
N TRP A 164 -17.06 -4.68 -5.40
CA TRP A 164 -16.83 -5.72 -4.39
C TRP A 164 -18.12 -6.36 -3.87
N GLN A 165 -19.23 -5.64 -3.87
CA GLN A 165 -20.54 -6.19 -3.49
C GLN A 165 -21.18 -7.00 -4.61
N GLY A 166 -20.84 -6.74 -5.85
CA GLY A 166 -21.42 -7.39 -7.02
C GLY A 166 -20.84 -8.78 -7.33
N ASP A 167 -21.55 -9.53 -8.17
CA ASP A 167 -21.11 -10.86 -8.62
C ASP A 167 -19.87 -10.82 -9.52
N ASP A 168 -19.59 -9.67 -10.13
CA ASP A 168 -18.44 -9.47 -11.02
C ASP A 168 -17.11 -9.61 -10.27
N ALA A 169 -17.07 -9.25 -8.97
CA ALA A 169 -15.90 -9.49 -8.14
C ALA A 169 -15.56 -10.98 -8.01
N VAL A 170 -16.58 -11.84 -7.89
CA VAL A 170 -16.38 -13.30 -7.78
C VAL A 170 -15.94 -13.89 -9.12
N ARG A 171 -16.55 -13.43 -10.23
CA ARG A 171 -16.28 -13.96 -11.58
C ARG A 171 -15.00 -13.42 -12.20
N GLY A 172 -14.64 -12.19 -11.85
CA GLY A 172 -13.52 -11.46 -12.46
C GLY A 172 -12.16 -11.72 -11.83
N LEU A 173 -12.10 -12.31 -10.64
CA LEU A 173 -10.84 -12.59 -9.95
C LEU A 173 -10.41 -14.04 -10.07
N PRO A 174 -9.10 -14.31 -10.19
CA PRO A 174 -8.56 -15.68 -10.10
C PRO A 174 -8.96 -16.35 -8.79
N ALA A 175 -9.09 -17.69 -8.81
CA ALA A 175 -9.52 -18.48 -7.64
C ALA A 175 -8.67 -18.22 -6.38
N GLU A 176 -7.37 -17.98 -6.56
CA GLU A 176 -6.44 -17.66 -5.48
C GLU A 176 -6.77 -16.35 -4.76
N ARG A 177 -7.53 -15.46 -5.41
CA ARG A 177 -7.99 -14.18 -4.87
C ARG A 177 -9.44 -14.18 -4.39
N ALA A 178 -10.13 -15.32 -4.40
CA ALA A 178 -11.51 -15.43 -3.90
C ALA A 178 -11.62 -14.96 -2.44
N GLY A 179 -10.57 -15.15 -1.64
CA GLY A 179 -10.47 -14.64 -0.28
C GLY A 179 -10.53 -13.11 -0.18
N PHE A 180 -10.07 -12.37 -1.21
CA PHE A 180 -10.12 -10.92 -1.24
C PHE A 180 -11.56 -10.41 -1.29
N VAL A 181 -12.41 -11.07 -2.08
CA VAL A 181 -13.85 -10.74 -2.16
C VAL A 181 -14.52 -10.93 -0.80
N THR A 182 -14.27 -12.08 -0.16
CA THR A 182 -14.82 -12.38 1.17
C THR A 182 -14.36 -11.36 2.20
N GLY A 183 -13.07 -11.04 2.22
CA GLY A 183 -12.49 -10.05 3.13
C GLY A 183 -13.02 -8.64 2.88
N ALA A 184 -13.11 -8.20 1.62
CA ALA A 184 -13.66 -6.90 1.27
C ALA A 184 -15.12 -6.77 1.72
N ARG A 185 -15.96 -7.77 1.40
CA ARG A 185 -17.38 -7.78 1.82
C ARG A 185 -17.54 -7.76 3.34
N ARG A 186 -16.70 -8.49 4.08
CA ARG A 186 -16.69 -8.47 5.54
C ARG A 186 -16.41 -7.07 6.08
N ASN A 187 -15.33 -6.43 5.61
CA ASN A 187 -14.96 -5.10 6.06
C ASN A 187 -15.99 -4.04 5.66
N TYR A 188 -16.50 -4.10 4.42
CA TYR A 188 -17.55 -3.19 3.98
C TYR A 188 -18.84 -3.36 4.76
N ALA A 189 -19.22 -4.60 5.14
CA ALA A 189 -20.39 -4.83 5.99
C ALA A 189 -20.24 -4.17 7.36
N ALA A 190 -19.03 -4.19 7.94
CA ALA A 190 -18.75 -3.58 9.23
C ALA A 190 -18.86 -2.06 9.20
N ILE A 191 -18.41 -1.39 8.15
CA ILE A 191 -18.46 0.08 8.03
C ILE A 191 -19.78 0.63 7.48
N LYS A 192 -20.69 -0.24 7.04
CA LYS A 192 -21.89 0.10 6.25
C LYS A 192 -22.70 1.28 6.82
N GLU A 193 -22.91 1.30 8.12
CA GLU A 193 -23.73 2.32 8.78
C GLU A 193 -23.03 3.70 8.88
N ARG A 194 -21.73 3.76 8.54
CA ARG A 194 -20.90 4.96 8.65
C ARG A 194 -20.23 5.34 7.35
N VAL A 195 -20.56 4.65 6.25
CA VAL A 195 -19.96 4.93 4.95
C VAL A 195 -20.67 6.09 4.28
N LYS A 196 -19.89 6.95 3.64
CA LYS A 196 -20.31 7.95 2.66
C LYS A 196 -19.68 7.61 1.33
N MET A 197 -20.50 7.37 0.34
CA MET A 197 -20.01 7.12 -1.01
C MET A 197 -19.76 8.44 -1.73
N PHE A 198 -18.76 8.44 -2.61
CA PHE A 198 -18.44 9.56 -3.48
C PHE A 198 -18.17 9.05 -4.90
N LYS A 199 -18.23 9.95 -5.87
CA LYS A 199 -17.84 9.67 -7.26
C LYS A 199 -16.41 10.15 -7.51
N ALA A 200 -15.70 9.43 -8.37
CA ALA A 200 -14.42 9.90 -8.85
C ALA A 200 -14.56 11.29 -9.51
N GLY A 201 -13.64 12.19 -9.15
CA GLY A 201 -13.69 13.61 -9.55
C GLY A 201 -14.36 14.54 -8.54
N GLU A 202 -15.07 14.02 -7.53
CA GLU A 202 -15.68 14.83 -6.48
C GLU A 202 -14.68 15.19 -5.38
N GLU A 203 -14.95 16.31 -4.68
CA GLU A 203 -14.30 16.61 -3.41
C GLU A 203 -14.90 15.70 -2.34
N ILE A 204 -14.06 14.88 -1.71
CA ILE A 204 -14.49 13.90 -0.69
C ILE A 204 -14.71 14.59 0.64
N VAL A 205 -13.76 15.41 1.02
CA VAL A 205 -13.76 16.30 2.17
C VAL A 205 -13.01 17.58 1.79
N ALA A 206 -13.24 18.67 2.52
CA ALA A 206 -12.67 19.97 2.17
C ALA A 206 -11.16 19.91 1.87
N GLY A 207 -10.79 20.21 0.63
CA GLY A 207 -9.42 20.21 0.13
C GLY A 207 -8.84 18.86 -0.26
N LEU A 208 -9.58 17.75 -0.13
CA LEU A 208 -9.21 16.42 -0.59
C LEU A 208 -10.19 15.93 -1.66
N ALA A 209 -9.73 15.73 -2.89
CA ALA A 209 -10.55 15.33 -4.01
C ALA A 209 -10.17 13.95 -4.56
N ALA A 210 -11.17 13.20 -5.03
CA ALA A 210 -10.95 11.93 -5.70
C ALA A 210 -10.43 12.15 -7.12
N VAL A 211 -9.34 11.51 -7.46
CA VAL A 211 -8.83 11.43 -8.84
C VAL A 211 -9.14 10.04 -9.37
N ALA A 212 -9.90 9.95 -10.47
CA ALA A 212 -10.19 8.65 -11.10
C ALA A 212 -8.89 7.99 -11.56
N THR A 213 -8.59 6.81 -11.03
CA THR A 213 -7.42 6.02 -11.38
C THR A 213 -7.77 4.53 -11.52
N PRO A 214 -8.80 4.19 -12.34
CA PRO A 214 -9.31 2.82 -12.46
C PRO A 214 -8.31 1.90 -13.17
N GLY A 215 -8.45 0.60 -12.89
CA GLY A 215 -7.70 -0.47 -13.55
C GLY A 215 -7.01 -1.41 -12.57
N HIS A 216 -6.33 -0.89 -11.56
CA HIS A 216 -5.82 -1.72 -10.47
C HIS A 216 -6.99 -2.42 -9.76
N THR A 217 -7.99 -1.66 -9.35
CA THR A 217 -9.38 -2.14 -9.22
C THR A 217 -10.28 -1.27 -10.09
N GLN A 218 -11.53 -1.69 -10.30
CA GLN A 218 -12.45 -0.97 -11.19
C GLN A 218 -12.80 0.44 -10.69
N GLY A 219 -12.89 0.61 -9.38
CA GLY A 219 -13.23 1.88 -8.74
C GLY A 219 -12.07 2.56 -8.01
N HIS A 220 -10.83 2.13 -8.27
CA HIS A 220 -9.63 2.71 -7.65
C HIS A 220 -9.57 4.23 -7.86
N VAL A 221 -9.24 4.95 -6.80
CA VAL A 221 -9.02 6.40 -6.83
C VAL A 221 -7.69 6.75 -6.16
N ALA A 222 -6.99 7.73 -6.70
CA ALA A 222 -5.98 8.48 -5.98
C ALA A 222 -6.64 9.67 -5.26
N VAL A 223 -6.00 10.22 -4.24
CA VAL A 223 -6.50 11.37 -3.48
C VAL A 223 -5.60 12.57 -3.72
N ALA A 224 -6.14 13.63 -4.30
CA ALA A 224 -5.43 14.89 -4.49
C ALA A 224 -5.68 15.82 -3.30
N LEU A 225 -4.61 16.36 -2.72
CA LEU A 225 -4.66 17.41 -1.70
C LEU A 225 -4.44 18.77 -2.35
N SER A 226 -5.31 19.71 -2.04
CA SER A 226 -5.24 21.08 -2.57
C SER A 226 -4.09 21.86 -1.92
N GLY A 227 -3.68 22.95 -2.59
CA GLY A 227 -2.63 23.85 -2.12
C GLY A 227 -1.22 23.48 -2.57
N GLY A 228 -0.26 24.40 -2.38
CA GLY A 228 1.12 24.24 -2.83
C GLY A 228 1.23 23.92 -4.32
N ASP A 229 2.26 23.15 -4.69
CA ASP A 229 2.47 22.67 -6.07
C ASP A 229 1.62 21.41 -6.39
N GLY A 230 0.68 21.07 -5.53
CA GLY A 230 -0.13 19.85 -5.61
C GLY A 230 0.52 18.64 -4.95
N LEU A 231 -0.33 17.76 -4.41
CA LEU A 231 0.09 16.50 -3.79
C LEU A 231 -0.94 15.43 -4.11
N ILE A 232 -0.49 14.27 -4.58
CA ILE A 232 -1.35 13.13 -4.88
C ILE A 232 -0.92 11.92 -4.05
N VAL A 233 -1.85 11.37 -3.27
CA VAL A 233 -1.72 10.05 -2.65
C VAL A 233 -2.18 9.04 -3.69
N GLY A 234 -1.24 8.28 -4.24
CA GLY A 234 -1.44 7.52 -5.48
C GLY A 234 -2.18 6.19 -5.31
N GLY A 235 -2.33 5.69 -4.06
CA GLY A 235 -2.76 4.29 -3.87
C GLY A 235 -1.87 3.35 -4.67
N ASP A 236 -2.47 2.40 -5.38
CA ASP A 236 -1.80 1.32 -6.09
C ASP A 236 -1.63 1.53 -7.60
N VAL A 237 -1.72 2.78 -8.06
CA VAL A 237 -1.38 3.08 -9.46
C VAL A 237 0.09 2.77 -9.76
N LEU A 238 0.98 2.96 -8.76
CA LEU A 238 2.42 2.81 -8.86
C LEU A 238 2.94 1.90 -7.74
N THR A 239 3.16 0.64 -8.06
CA THR A 239 3.45 -0.43 -7.07
C THR A 239 4.93 -0.81 -6.95
N HIS A 240 5.82 -0.21 -7.77
CA HIS A 240 7.26 -0.50 -7.71
C HIS A 240 8.10 0.71 -8.12
N PRO A 241 9.20 1.05 -7.37
CA PRO A 241 9.94 2.31 -7.54
C PRO A 241 10.69 2.44 -8.87
N LEU A 242 10.98 1.36 -9.56
CA LEU A 242 11.62 1.39 -10.88
C LEU A 242 10.67 0.94 -11.98
N ILE A 243 10.09 -0.26 -11.88
CA ILE A 243 9.28 -0.86 -12.95
C ILE A 243 8.07 0.02 -13.31
N SER A 244 7.29 0.48 -12.33
CA SER A 244 6.10 1.29 -12.60
C SER A 244 6.40 2.64 -13.27
N PHE A 245 7.66 3.11 -13.18
CA PHE A 245 8.09 4.38 -13.75
C PHE A 245 8.81 4.21 -15.08
N ALA A 246 9.71 3.22 -15.18
CA ALA A 246 10.43 2.94 -16.41
C ALA A 246 9.54 2.29 -17.48
N HIS A 247 8.61 1.45 -17.04
CA HIS A 247 7.72 0.67 -17.90
C HIS A 247 6.27 0.76 -17.41
N PRO A 248 5.63 1.92 -17.49
CA PRO A 248 4.26 2.10 -17.04
C PRO A 248 3.24 1.24 -17.80
N GLU A 249 3.61 0.74 -18.98
CA GLU A 249 2.82 -0.18 -19.80
C GLU A 249 2.85 -1.63 -19.30
N TRP A 250 3.86 -2.04 -18.52
CA TRP A 250 3.91 -3.41 -18.00
C TRP A 250 2.82 -3.64 -16.98
N ARG A 251 2.29 -4.87 -16.97
CA ARG A 251 1.09 -5.24 -16.23
C ARG A 251 1.45 -6.05 -14.98
N PRO A 252 1.38 -5.46 -13.77
CA PRO A 252 1.42 -6.21 -12.53
C PRO A 252 0.26 -7.19 -12.44
N LEU A 253 0.49 -8.36 -11.86
CA LEU A 253 -0.58 -9.35 -11.65
C LEU A 253 -1.70 -8.85 -10.74
N ALA A 254 -1.43 -7.83 -9.93
CA ALA A 254 -2.43 -7.27 -9.04
C ALA A 254 -3.54 -6.50 -9.78
N ASP A 255 -3.29 -6.01 -10.99
CA ASP A 255 -4.27 -5.23 -11.76
C ASP A 255 -5.45 -6.08 -12.21
N HIS A 256 -6.68 -5.66 -11.87
CA HIS A 256 -7.91 -6.35 -12.28
C HIS A 256 -8.24 -6.11 -13.76
N VAL A 257 -7.96 -4.91 -14.27
CA VAL A 257 -8.15 -4.51 -15.66
C VAL A 257 -6.81 -3.98 -16.19
N PRO A 258 -5.87 -4.87 -16.57
CA PRO A 258 -4.46 -4.52 -16.80
C PRO A 258 -4.22 -3.43 -17.84
N ASP A 259 -4.97 -3.44 -18.96
CA ASP A 259 -4.82 -2.43 -20.01
C ASP A 259 -5.26 -1.04 -19.53
N GLN A 260 -6.36 -0.98 -18.77
CA GLN A 260 -6.84 0.25 -18.17
C GLN A 260 -5.86 0.76 -17.09
N ALA A 261 -5.32 -0.14 -16.27
CA ALA A 261 -4.33 0.21 -15.25
C ALA A 261 -3.06 0.81 -15.88
N ALA A 262 -2.57 0.22 -16.98
CA ALA A 262 -1.42 0.74 -17.70
C ALA A 262 -1.69 2.15 -18.29
N ASP A 263 -2.88 2.37 -18.86
CA ASP A 263 -3.29 3.70 -19.35
C ASP A 263 -3.41 4.71 -18.22
N THR A 264 -4.03 4.33 -17.12
CA THR A 264 -4.16 5.15 -15.91
C THR A 264 -2.79 5.53 -15.37
N ARG A 265 -1.86 4.59 -15.29
CA ARG A 265 -0.49 4.79 -14.81
C ARG A 265 0.26 5.81 -15.66
N ARG A 266 0.23 5.67 -16.99
CA ARG A 266 0.85 6.63 -17.90
C ARG A 266 0.27 8.04 -17.73
N LYS A 267 -1.06 8.17 -17.67
CA LYS A 267 -1.74 9.46 -17.48
C LYS A 267 -1.37 10.12 -16.15
N LEU A 268 -1.33 9.33 -15.07
CA LEU A 268 -0.95 9.86 -13.75
C LEU A 268 0.51 10.32 -13.73
N LEU A 269 1.44 9.53 -14.28
CA LEU A 269 2.85 9.89 -14.35
C LEU A 269 3.09 11.14 -15.22
N ASP A 270 2.39 11.24 -16.35
CA ASP A 270 2.48 12.42 -17.22
C ASP A 270 1.97 13.68 -16.52
N ARG A 271 0.85 13.57 -15.81
CA ARG A 271 0.30 14.64 -14.98
C ARG A 271 1.28 15.06 -13.89
N LEU A 272 1.77 14.12 -13.08
CA LEU A 272 2.70 14.40 -11.99
C LEU A 272 3.98 15.10 -12.48
N ALA A 273 4.54 14.63 -13.60
CA ALA A 273 5.74 15.22 -14.19
C ALA A 273 5.47 16.62 -14.82
N THR A 274 4.28 16.84 -15.40
CA THR A 274 3.90 18.11 -16.01
C THR A 274 3.60 19.16 -14.95
N ASP A 275 2.75 18.80 -13.97
CA ASP A 275 2.29 19.70 -12.92
C ASP A 275 3.34 19.90 -11.82
N ARG A 276 4.43 19.10 -11.84
CA ARG A 276 5.45 19.03 -10.78
C ARG A 276 4.86 18.74 -9.40
N SER A 277 3.72 18.07 -9.37
CA SER A 277 3.05 17.69 -8.13
C SER A 277 3.85 16.62 -7.39
N LYS A 278 3.82 16.69 -6.05
CA LYS A 278 4.37 15.62 -5.20
C LYS A 278 3.49 14.37 -5.27
N LEU A 279 4.14 13.24 -5.10
CA LEU A 279 3.52 11.91 -5.01
C LEU A 279 3.77 11.33 -3.63
N ILE A 280 2.74 10.70 -3.06
CA ILE A 280 2.88 9.70 -2.01
C ILE A 280 2.48 8.37 -2.60
N GLY A 281 3.44 7.45 -2.71
CA GLY A 281 3.21 6.09 -3.23
C GLY A 281 3.08 5.10 -2.09
N PHE A 282 2.02 4.31 -2.10
CA PHE A 282 1.73 3.33 -1.05
C PHE A 282 2.81 2.25 -0.99
N HIS A 283 3.21 1.71 -2.12
CA HIS A 283 4.21 0.65 -2.26
C HIS A 283 5.62 1.13 -2.63
N LEU A 284 5.89 2.43 -2.52
CA LEU A 284 7.22 2.96 -2.78
C LEU A 284 8.10 2.91 -1.51
N PRO A 285 9.44 2.94 -1.64
CA PRO A 285 10.33 2.94 -0.48
C PRO A 285 9.94 4.01 0.54
N TYR A 286 9.82 3.62 1.81
CA TYR A 286 9.39 4.52 2.89
C TYR A 286 10.22 5.82 2.91
N PRO A 287 9.60 6.99 3.07
CA PRO A 287 8.18 7.25 3.34
C PRO A 287 7.28 7.27 2.10
N GLY A 288 7.76 6.91 0.94
CA GLY A 288 7.00 6.91 -0.31
C GLY A 288 6.74 8.30 -0.90
N VAL A 289 7.29 9.35 -0.30
CA VAL A 289 7.11 10.75 -0.72
C VAL A 289 8.17 11.14 -1.72
N GLY A 290 7.78 11.78 -2.81
CA GLY A 290 8.74 12.23 -3.82
C GLY A 290 8.09 13.00 -4.96
N SER A 291 8.81 13.11 -6.06
CA SER A 291 8.37 13.70 -7.32
C SER A 291 8.57 12.72 -8.47
N VAL A 292 7.96 13.05 -9.59
CA VAL A 292 8.09 12.29 -10.85
C VAL A 292 8.80 13.16 -11.88
N GLU A 293 9.84 12.62 -12.47
CA GLU A 293 10.57 13.28 -13.56
C GLU A 293 10.50 12.44 -14.84
N ARG A 294 10.45 13.12 -16.00
CA ARG A 294 10.63 12.44 -17.28
C ARG A 294 12.09 12.06 -17.46
N LYS A 295 12.33 10.81 -17.87
CA LYS A 295 13.67 10.27 -18.10
C LYS A 295 13.65 9.24 -19.22
N ASP A 296 14.51 9.41 -20.22
CA ASP A 296 14.77 8.44 -21.30
C ASP A 296 13.51 7.94 -22.02
N GLY A 297 12.54 8.84 -22.26
CA GLY A 297 11.26 8.50 -22.88
C GLY A 297 10.22 7.90 -21.94
N ALA A 298 10.57 7.72 -20.67
CA ALA A 298 9.70 7.23 -19.59
C ALA A 298 9.76 8.16 -18.38
N TYR A 299 9.71 7.60 -17.16
CA TYR A 299 9.69 8.37 -15.92
C TYR A 299 10.66 7.79 -14.89
N ARG A 300 10.96 8.56 -13.86
CA ARG A 300 11.63 8.09 -12.64
C ARG A 300 10.98 8.70 -11.40
N PHE A 301 10.99 7.95 -10.32
CA PHE A 301 10.68 8.44 -8.99
C PHE A 301 11.93 9.09 -8.37
N VAL A 302 11.76 10.30 -7.83
CA VAL A 302 12.79 11.00 -7.09
C VAL A 302 12.28 11.18 -5.67
N ALA A 303 12.81 10.38 -4.74
CA ALA A 303 12.43 10.43 -3.33
C ALA A 303 12.68 11.81 -2.73
N ALA A 304 11.80 12.26 -1.86
CA ALA A 304 12.04 13.45 -1.05
C ALA A 304 13.25 13.23 -0.11
N ALA A 305 14.05 14.27 0.05
CA ALA A 305 15.23 14.25 0.91
C ALA A 305 14.86 14.25 2.41
#